data_c65800858ea411b742c4ec47c0ed6c40
#
_entry.id   c65800858ea411b742c4ec47c0ed6c40
#
_cell.length_a   1.000
_cell.length_b   1.000
_cell.length_c   1.000
_cell.angle_alpha   90.00
_cell.angle_beta   90.00
_cell.angle_gamma   90.00
#
_symmetry.space_group_name_H-M   'P 1'
#
loop_
_entity.id
_entity.type
_entity.pdbx_description
1 polymer ?
#
loop_
_entity_poly.entity_id
_entity_poly.type
_entity_poly.pdbx_seq_one_letter_code
_entity_poly.pdbx_strand_id
1 'polypeptide(L)'
;MASRKILIVDDNADIRLGMHLRLKANQYETFFAADAFSGVAEARKHRPDLIILDLGLPAGDGFTVMERLRQIPFLAVIPVIVVSARDGLGNQKRAYEAGAKAFLQKPVNDAELLAVIRQALGEPTRTKEPTLDDQGSV
;
A
#
# COMPACT_ATOMS: atom_id res chain seq x y z
N MET A 1 -3.42 12.41 18.41
CA MET A 1 -2.31 11.75 17.70
C MET A 1 -2.43 11.97 16.21
N ALA A 2 -1.31 12.16 15.57
CA ALA A 2 -1.32 12.34 14.12
C ALA A 2 -1.73 11.05 13.41
N SER A 3 -2.50 11.20 12.34
CA SER A 3 -2.88 10.06 11.51
C SER A 3 -1.67 9.51 10.78
N ARG A 4 -1.65 8.20 10.56
CA ARG A 4 -0.64 7.58 9.70
C ARG A 4 -0.88 8.04 8.26
N LYS A 5 0.21 8.25 7.54
CA LYS A 5 0.18 8.74 6.16
C LYS A 5 0.40 7.58 5.20
N ILE A 6 -0.46 7.49 4.19
CA ILE A 6 -0.36 6.44 3.17
C ILE A 6 -0.30 7.11 1.80
N LEU A 7 0.74 6.79 1.04
CA LEU A 7 0.87 7.25 -0.34
C LEU A 7 0.32 6.17 -1.27
N ILE A 8 -0.59 6.55 -2.16
CA ILE A 8 -1.19 5.65 -3.14
C ILE A 8 -0.61 5.99 -4.51
N VAL A 9 0.12 5.07 -5.11
CA VAL A 9 0.75 5.26 -6.42
C VAL A 9 0.04 4.34 -7.41
N ASP A 10 -0.86 4.92 -8.22
CA ASP A 10 -1.70 4.20 -9.17
C ASP A 10 -2.16 5.20 -10.22
N ASP A 11 -2.09 4.84 -11.50
CA ASP A 11 -2.48 5.75 -12.57
C ASP A 11 -3.99 5.82 -12.78
N ASN A 12 -4.77 4.95 -12.17
CA ASN A 12 -6.22 4.94 -12.30
C ASN A 12 -6.84 5.83 -11.22
N ALA A 13 -7.49 6.92 -11.66
CA ALA A 13 -8.06 7.89 -10.74
C ALA A 13 -9.20 7.30 -9.90
N ASP A 14 -9.99 6.40 -10.47
CA ASP A 14 -11.10 5.79 -9.75
C ASP A 14 -10.60 4.87 -8.65
N ILE A 15 -9.53 4.13 -8.91
CA ILE A 15 -8.93 3.27 -7.90
C ILE A 15 -8.34 4.12 -6.78
N ARG A 16 -7.65 5.21 -7.10
CA ARG A 16 -7.11 6.12 -6.09
C ARG A 16 -8.21 6.68 -5.21
N LEU A 17 -9.32 7.12 -5.84
CA LEU A 17 -10.45 7.69 -5.09
C LEU A 17 -11.08 6.65 -4.17
N GLY A 18 -11.29 5.45 -4.67
CA GLY A 18 -11.88 4.39 -3.86
C GLY A 18 -11.03 4.06 -2.64
N MET A 19 -9.72 3.94 -2.85
CA MET A 19 -8.81 3.68 -1.73
C MET A 19 -8.78 4.86 -0.75
N HIS A 20 -8.76 6.08 -1.28
CA HIS A 20 -8.77 7.29 -0.43
C HIS A 20 -9.97 7.28 0.51
N LEU A 21 -11.17 7.04 -0.04
CA LEU A 21 -12.38 7.07 0.76
C LEU A 21 -12.35 5.98 1.85
N ARG A 22 -11.87 4.80 1.49
CA ARG A 22 -11.77 3.70 2.44
C ARG A 22 -10.76 3.98 3.54
N LEU A 23 -9.60 4.48 3.17
CA LEU A 23 -8.54 4.73 4.13
C LEU A 23 -8.87 5.91 5.03
N LYS A 24 -9.48 6.97 4.46
CA LYS A 24 -9.90 8.11 5.26
C LYS A 24 -10.95 7.69 6.30
N ALA A 25 -11.86 6.80 5.92
CA ALA A 25 -12.87 6.30 6.85
C ALA A 25 -12.25 5.53 8.01
N ASN A 26 -11.01 5.07 7.84
CA ASN A 26 -10.27 4.34 8.87
C ASN A 26 -9.15 5.18 9.50
N GLN A 27 -9.27 6.49 9.42
CA GLN A 27 -8.39 7.48 10.05
C GLN A 27 -6.97 7.51 9.50
N TYR A 28 -6.80 7.17 8.22
CA TYR A 28 -5.52 7.35 7.55
C TYR A 28 -5.54 8.62 6.71
N GLU A 29 -4.42 9.31 6.66
CA GLU A 29 -4.22 10.43 5.77
C GLU A 29 -3.60 9.92 4.47
N THR A 30 -4.09 10.38 3.30
CA THR A 30 -3.65 9.83 2.03
C THR A 30 -3.05 10.91 1.13
N PHE A 31 -2.07 10.48 0.35
CA PHE A 31 -1.44 11.28 -0.70
C PHE A 31 -1.44 10.44 -1.98
N PHE A 32 -1.29 11.07 -3.14
CA PHE A 32 -1.46 10.40 -4.41
C PHE A 32 -0.32 10.67 -5.37
N ALA A 33 -0.04 9.68 -6.22
CA ALA A 33 0.83 9.84 -7.37
C ALA A 33 0.31 8.96 -8.50
N ALA A 34 0.45 9.41 -9.73
CA ALA A 34 -0.11 8.71 -10.89
C ALA A 34 0.96 8.01 -11.73
N ASP A 35 2.23 8.20 -11.43
CA ASP A 35 3.32 7.59 -12.18
C ASP A 35 4.55 7.39 -11.29
N ALA A 36 5.56 6.75 -11.83
CA ALA A 36 6.75 6.41 -11.05
C ALA A 36 7.50 7.63 -10.57
N PHE A 37 7.65 8.63 -11.44
CA PHE A 37 8.41 9.83 -11.08
C PHE A 37 7.74 10.57 -9.94
N SER A 38 6.44 10.86 -10.07
CA SER A 38 5.71 11.56 -9.02
C SER A 38 5.58 10.71 -7.76
N GLY A 39 5.55 9.37 -7.90
CA GLY A 39 5.54 8.48 -6.75
C GLY A 39 6.74 8.69 -5.84
N VAL A 40 7.92 8.71 -6.42
CA VAL A 40 9.14 8.93 -5.64
C VAL A 40 9.17 10.36 -5.08
N ALA A 41 8.77 11.35 -5.90
CA ALA A 41 8.75 12.75 -5.46
C ALA A 41 7.80 12.97 -4.29
N GLU A 42 6.60 12.38 -4.35
CA GLU A 42 5.63 12.50 -3.27
C GLU A 42 6.10 11.77 -2.00
N ALA A 43 6.78 10.64 -2.17
CA ALA A 43 7.35 9.93 -1.03
C ALA A 43 8.41 10.78 -0.32
N ARG A 44 9.26 11.46 -1.08
CA ARG A 44 10.28 12.35 -0.51
C ARG A 44 9.65 13.53 0.22
N LYS A 45 8.60 14.08 -0.37
CA LYS A 45 7.94 15.27 0.17
C LYS A 45 7.18 14.97 1.46
N HIS A 46 6.41 13.90 1.47
CA HIS A 46 5.50 13.61 2.57
C HIS A 46 6.00 12.57 3.55
N ARG A 47 6.99 11.78 3.17
CA ARG A 47 7.54 10.70 4.00
C ARG A 47 6.43 9.86 4.62
N PRO A 48 5.65 9.15 3.78
CA PRO A 48 4.52 8.38 4.29
C PRO A 48 4.97 7.23 5.18
N ASP A 49 4.05 6.74 5.97
CA ASP A 49 4.29 5.58 6.82
C ASP A 49 4.17 4.28 6.04
N LEU A 50 3.50 4.33 4.89
CA LEU A 50 3.27 3.16 4.05
C LEU A 50 2.97 3.61 2.62
N ILE A 51 3.38 2.81 1.64
CA ILE A 51 3.11 3.07 0.23
C ILE A 51 2.32 1.92 -0.36
N ILE A 52 1.21 2.23 -1.04
CA ILE A 52 0.46 1.28 -1.85
C ILE A 52 0.84 1.55 -3.30
N LEU A 53 1.36 0.54 -3.99
CA LEU A 53 2.01 0.72 -5.27
C LEU A 53 1.47 -0.23 -6.32
N ASP A 54 1.02 0.33 -7.45
CA ASP A 54 0.66 -0.44 -8.63
C ASP A 54 1.91 -0.72 -9.47
N LEU A 55 2.06 -1.95 -9.94
CA LEU A 55 3.19 -2.31 -10.82
C LEU A 55 3.02 -1.79 -12.24
N GLY A 56 1.78 -1.57 -12.68
CA GLY A 56 1.48 -1.22 -14.07
C GLY A 56 1.51 0.26 -14.38
N LEU A 57 2.44 1.01 -13.78
CA LEU A 57 2.50 2.46 -13.98
C LEU A 57 3.06 2.83 -15.36
N PRO A 58 2.59 3.94 -15.95
CA PRO A 58 3.17 4.41 -17.21
C PRO A 58 4.58 4.96 -17.00
N ALA A 59 5.34 5.01 -18.09
CA ALA A 59 6.69 5.59 -18.13
C ALA A 59 7.67 4.98 -17.12
N GLY A 60 7.52 3.70 -16.86
CA GLY A 60 8.30 2.99 -15.86
C GLY A 60 7.34 2.33 -14.89
N ASP A 61 7.54 1.07 -14.63
CA ASP A 61 6.60 0.33 -13.81
C ASP A 61 6.89 0.52 -12.32
N GLY A 62 6.07 -0.12 -11.50
CA GLY A 62 6.23 -0.01 -10.06
C GLY A 62 7.53 -0.59 -9.54
N PHE A 63 8.19 -1.48 -10.27
CA PHE A 63 9.50 -1.99 -9.87
C PHE A 63 10.54 -0.89 -9.89
N THR A 64 10.44 0.06 -10.83
CA THR A 64 11.32 1.23 -10.85
C THR A 64 11.14 2.06 -9.59
N VAL A 65 9.89 2.25 -9.15
CA VAL A 65 9.61 2.96 -7.90
C VAL A 65 10.28 2.25 -6.72
N MET A 66 10.12 0.95 -6.63
CA MET A 66 10.69 0.17 -5.51
C MET A 66 12.20 0.28 -5.49
N GLU A 67 12.83 0.19 -6.66
CA GLU A 67 14.29 0.29 -6.75
C GLU A 67 14.77 1.66 -6.30
N ARG A 68 14.11 2.72 -6.75
CA ARG A 68 14.50 4.08 -6.37
C ARG A 68 14.31 4.35 -4.88
N LEU A 69 13.22 3.86 -4.31
CA LEU A 69 13.00 4.02 -2.88
C LEU A 69 14.09 3.33 -2.06
N ARG A 70 14.55 2.17 -2.51
CA ARG A 70 15.58 1.42 -1.80
C ARG A 70 16.92 2.14 -1.80
N GLN A 71 17.17 3.02 -2.77
CA GLN A 71 18.42 3.76 -2.88
C GLN A 71 18.46 4.99 -1.97
N ILE A 72 17.33 5.36 -1.38
CA ILE A 72 17.23 6.54 -0.53
C ILE A 72 17.00 6.04 0.91
N PRO A 73 18.00 6.17 1.81
CA PRO A 73 17.93 5.50 3.12
C PRO A 73 16.66 5.78 3.92
N PHE A 74 16.19 7.04 3.96
CA PHE A 74 15.00 7.33 4.76
C PHE A 74 13.70 6.90 4.09
N LEU A 75 13.74 6.52 2.81
CA LEU A 75 12.58 5.96 2.10
C LEU A 75 12.64 4.43 2.06
N ALA A 76 13.83 3.86 2.14
CA ALA A 76 14.01 2.42 2.05
C ALA A 76 13.32 1.66 3.18
N VAL A 77 13.08 2.32 4.30
CA VAL A 77 12.45 1.70 5.47
C VAL A 77 10.93 1.72 5.40
N ILE A 78 10.35 2.46 4.46
CA ILE A 78 8.89 2.57 4.35
C ILE A 78 8.34 1.27 3.76
N PRO A 79 7.37 0.62 4.43
CA PRO A 79 6.79 -0.60 3.87
C PRO A 79 5.99 -0.32 2.61
N VAL A 80 6.13 -1.19 1.62
CA VAL A 80 5.44 -1.09 0.34
C VAL A 80 4.51 -2.29 0.19
N ILE A 81 3.23 -2.01 -0.08
CA ILE A 81 2.25 -3.04 -0.43
C ILE A 81 1.97 -2.89 -1.91
N VAL A 82 2.22 -3.95 -2.68
CA VAL A 82 1.95 -3.95 -4.11
C VAL A 82 0.52 -4.40 -4.36
N VAL A 83 -0.23 -3.58 -5.12
CA VAL A 83 -1.60 -3.89 -5.51
C VAL A 83 -1.67 -3.76 -7.02
N SER A 84 -1.82 -4.88 -7.74
CA SER A 84 -1.65 -4.85 -9.19
C SER A 84 -2.65 -5.77 -9.89
N ALA A 85 -3.06 -5.35 -11.12
CA ALA A 85 -3.84 -6.19 -12.00
C ALA A 85 -2.98 -7.26 -12.66
N ARG A 86 -1.65 -7.08 -12.67
CA ARG A 86 -0.75 -8.07 -13.20
C ARG A 86 -0.71 -9.27 -12.26
N ASP A 87 -1.06 -10.42 -12.76
CA ASP A 87 -1.04 -11.63 -11.98
C ASP A 87 0.16 -12.48 -12.34
N GLY A 88 0.20 -13.66 -11.77
CA GLY A 88 1.24 -14.61 -12.04
C GLY A 88 2.26 -14.67 -10.92
N LEU A 89 2.75 -15.88 -10.70
CA LEU A 89 3.70 -16.14 -9.64
C LEU A 89 4.99 -15.35 -9.82
N GLY A 90 5.37 -15.09 -11.09
CA GLY A 90 6.60 -14.36 -11.36
C GLY A 90 6.55 -12.93 -10.83
N ASN A 91 5.43 -12.23 -11.02
CA ASN A 91 5.31 -10.86 -10.54
C ASN A 91 5.25 -10.79 -9.02
N GLN A 92 4.54 -11.71 -8.40
CA GLN A 92 4.47 -11.77 -6.96
C GLN A 92 5.84 -12.04 -6.35
N LYS A 93 6.54 -13.04 -6.88
CA LYS A 93 7.88 -13.38 -6.41
C LYS A 93 8.83 -12.20 -6.58
N ARG A 94 8.79 -11.55 -7.76
CA ARG A 94 9.65 -10.43 -8.04
C ARG A 94 9.36 -9.25 -7.10
N ALA A 95 8.08 -9.01 -6.78
CA ALA A 95 7.71 -7.95 -5.86
C ALA A 95 8.31 -8.20 -4.47
N TYR A 96 8.19 -9.41 -3.96
CA TYR A 96 8.78 -9.74 -2.65
C TYR A 96 10.30 -9.64 -2.68
N GLU A 97 10.93 -10.09 -3.76
CA GLU A 97 12.38 -9.97 -3.89
C GLU A 97 12.83 -8.52 -3.93
N ALA A 98 11.98 -7.64 -4.47
CA ALA A 98 12.27 -6.21 -4.50
C ALA A 98 11.95 -5.51 -3.18
N GLY A 99 11.42 -6.23 -2.20
CA GLY A 99 11.23 -5.70 -0.85
C GLY A 99 9.78 -5.43 -0.47
N ALA A 100 8.80 -5.82 -1.29
CA ALA A 100 7.40 -5.62 -0.95
C ALA A 100 7.05 -6.40 0.31
N LYS A 101 6.24 -5.80 1.18
CA LYS A 101 5.76 -6.48 2.38
C LYS A 101 4.56 -7.36 2.08
N ALA A 102 3.79 -7.02 1.05
CA ALA A 102 2.63 -7.80 0.65
C ALA A 102 2.35 -7.57 -0.83
N PHE A 103 1.65 -8.51 -1.44
CA PHE A 103 1.21 -8.41 -2.81
C PHE A 103 -0.27 -8.78 -2.87
N LEU A 104 -1.09 -7.85 -3.36
CA LEU A 104 -2.53 -8.06 -3.51
C LEU A 104 -2.91 -7.90 -4.97
N GLN A 105 -3.71 -8.82 -5.49
CA GLN A 105 -4.15 -8.76 -6.88
C GLN A 105 -5.49 -8.01 -6.97
N LYS A 106 -5.60 -7.14 -7.95
CA LYS A 106 -6.86 -6.41 -8.22
C LYS A 106 -7.88 -7.36 -8.83
N PRO A 107 -9.16 -7.19 -8.52
CA PRO A 107 -9.75 -6.22 -7.59
C PRO A 107 -9.50 -6.62 -6.14
N VAL A 108 -9.18 -5.65 -5.31
CA VAL A 108 -8.78 -5.90 -3.93
C VAL A 108 -9.99 -5.82 -3.01
N ASN A 109 -10.09 -6.78 -2.11
CA ASN A 109 -11.10 -6.75 -1.06
C ASN A 109 -10.67 -5.72 -0.02
N ASP A 110 -11.60 -4.83 0.37
CA ASP A 110 -11.28 -3.76 1.31
C ASP A 110 -10.82 -4.28 2.67
N ALA A 111 -11.46 -5.33 3.17
CA ALA A 111 -11.07 -5.89 4.46
C ALA A 111 -9.66 -6.47 4.40
N GLU A 112 -9.31 -7.12 3.30
CA GLU A 112 -7.98 -7.68 3.11
C GLU A 112 -6.93 -6.57 3.04
N LEU A 113 -7.22 -5.50 2.30
CA LEU A 113 -6.31 -4.38 2.19
C LEU A 113 -6.05 -3.75 3.56
N LEU A 114 -7.10 -3.50 4.33
CA LEU A 114 -6.94 -2.91 5.66
C LEU A 114 -6.17 -3.81 6.61
N ALA A 115 -6.41 -5.12 6.54
CA ALA A 115 -5.68 -6.07 7.37
C ALA A 115 -4.19 -6.05 7.07
N VAL A 116 -3.84 -6.03 5.78
CA VAL A 116 -2.44 -6.00 5.35
C VAL A 116 -1.77 -4.69 5.75
N ILE A 117 -2.49 -3.57 5.61
CA ILE A 117 -1.98 -2.25 6.03
C ILE A 117 -1.67 -2.25 7.51
N ARG A 118 -2.62 -2.71 8.34
CA ARG A 118 -2.42 -2.74 9.78
C ARG A 118 -1.25 -3.62 10.18
N GLN A 119 -1.13 -4.77 9.53
CA GLN A 119 -0.02 -5.66 9.78
C GLN A 119 1.31 -5.00 9.43
N ALA A 120 1.38 -4.33 8.28
CA ALA A 120 2.61 -3.67 7.84
C ALA A 120 2.99 -2.51 8.75
N LEU A 121 2.01 -1.82 9.32
CA LEU A 121 2.25 -0.70 10.22
C LEU A 121 2.44 -1.13 11.68
N GLY A 122 2.28 -2.42 11.97
CA GLY A 122 2.39 -2.91 13.33
C GLY A 122 1.21 -2.52 14.21
N GLU A 123 0.05 -2.23 13.59
CA GLU A 123 -1.16 -1.87 14.32
C GLU A 123 -1.98 -3.11 14.65
N PRO A 124 -2.76 -3.08 15.73
CA PRO A 124 -3.62 -4.22 16.03
C PRO A 124 -4.70 -4.39 14.99
N THR A 125 -4.99 -5.64 14.64
CA THR A 125 -6.10 -5.93 13.74
C THR A 125 -7.40 -5.84 14.52
N ARG A 126 -8.46 -5.43 13.84
CA ARG A 126 -9.74 -5.22 14.50
C ARG A 126 -10.67 -6.38 14.36
N THR A 127 -10.16 -7.47 14.17
CA THR A 127 -11.02 -8.60 14.11
C THR A 127 -11.28 -9.11 15.48
N LYS A 128 -11.51 -8.85 15.74
CA LYS A 128 -11.76 -9.46 16.61
C LYS A 128 -12.67 -9.22 17.31
N GLU A 129 -12.71 -8.98 16.64
CA GLU A 129 -13.30 -8.82 16.94
C GLU A 129 -14.06 -9.20 17.21
N PRO A 130 -14.25 -9.42 17.43
CA PRO A 130 -15.02 -9.90 17.55
C PRO A 130 -15.46 -10.32 17.88
N THR A 131 -15.13 -10.64 17.83
CA THR A 131 -15.47 -11.17 18.18
C THR A 131 -15.82 -11.48 18.72
N LEU A 132 -15.82 -11.73 18.83
CA LEU A 132 -16.11 -12.15 19.32
C LEU A 132 -16.34 -12.50 19.63
N ASP A 133 -16.19 -12.77 19.57
CA ASP A 133 -16.32 -13.11 19.81
C ASP A 133 -16.43 -13.45 19.90
N ASP A 134 -16.20 -13.60 19.75
CA ASP A 134 -16.17 -13.81 19.79
C ASP A 134 -16.37 -14.17 20.03
N GLN A 135 -16.37 -14.39 20.11
CA GLN A 135 -16.48 -14.61 20.37
C GLN A 135 -16.76 -14.92 20.59
N GLY A 136 -16.89 -15.28 20.68
CA GLY A 136 -17.11 -15.55 20.91
C GLY A 136 -17.43 -15.95 20.94
N SER A 137 -17.36 -16.19 21.01
CA SER A 137 -17.60 -16.48 21.02
C SER A 137 -17.82 -16.66 21.11
N VAL A 138 -17.87 -17.01 21.17
CA VAL A 138 -17.95 -17.09 21.18
C VAL A 138 -17.98 -17.00 21.27
#